data_399c168a6d28cb33793251b92093d2f1
#
_entry.id   399c168a6d28cb33793251b92093d2f1
#
_cell.length_a   1.000
_cell.length_b   1.000
_cell.length_c   1.000
_cell.angle_alpha   90.00
_cell.angle_beta   90.00
_cell.angle_gamma   90.00
#
_symmetry.space_group_name_H-M   'P 1'
#
loop_
_entity.id
_entity.type
_entity.pdbx_description
1 polymer ?
#
loop_
_entity_poly.entity_id
_entity_poly.type
_entity_poly.pdbx_seq_one_letter_code
_entity_poly.pdbx_strand_id
1 'polypeptide(L)'
;MERGPSNSDVLREFLPDAQALLKRAQECLQHLALIGNDPDACRCLDECLHTLAQGASASGMREISCYSTVLRQLLQPSCEGCRLPSGALSALAECLDLLDWQLELVDPHTGQLHLDGTEQQLLVGALASALDQPCPSPASATRSLSE
;
A
#
# COMPACT_ATOMS: atom_id res chain seq x y z
N MET A 1 2.33 -22.02 -29.19
CA MET A 1 2.12 -21.43 -28.90
C MET A 1 2.59 -20.77 -28.12
N GLU A 2 2.90 -20.25 -28.06
CA GLU A 2 3.32 -19.71 -27.39
C GLU A 2 2.90 -18.70 -26.88
N ARG A 3 2.64 -18.54 -26.20
CA ARG A 3 2.20 -17.47 -25.61
C ARG A 3 3.08 -17.12 -24.54
N GLY A 4 3.35 -15.95 -24.06
CA GLY A 4 4.18 -15.62 -22.92
C GLY A 4 3.70 -16.28 -21.65
N PRO A 5 4.33 -15.99 -20.50
CA PRO A 5 3.88 -16.60 -19.25
C PRO A 5 2.44 -16.22 -18.94
N SER A 6 1.74 -17.14 -18.32
CA SER A 6 0.38 -16.89 -17.92
C SER A 6 0.34 -15.88 -16.77
N ASN A 7 -0.85 -15.34 -16.50
CA ASN A 7 -1.01 -14.41 -15.38
C ASN A 7 -0.61 -15.06 -14.07
N SER A 8 -0.88 -16.35 -13.88
CA SER A 8 -0.49 -16.98 -12.64
C SER A 8 1.01 -17.11 -12.52
N ASP A 9 1.73 -17.27 -13.61
CA ASP A 9 3.19 -17.32 -13.56
C ASP A 9 3.75 -15.96 -13.18
N VAL A 10 3.24 -14.89 -13.78
CA VAL A 10 3.67 -13.54 -13.47
C VAL A 10 3.41 -13.23 -12.00
N LEU A 11 2.23 -13.61 -11.53
CA LEU A 11 1.83 -13.38 -10.16
C LEU A 11 2.75 -14.12 -9.19
N ARG A 12 3.01 -15.38 -9.46
CA ARG A 12 3.86 -16.17 -8.57
C ARG A 12 5.28 -15.66 -8.52
N GLU A 13 5.77 -15.14 -9.62
CA GLU A 13 7.09 -14.54 -9.64
C GLU A 13 7.15 -13.23 -8.88
N PHE A 14 6.06 -12.49 -8.93
CA PHE A 14 6.03 -11.19 -8.25
C PHE A 14 5.84 -11.30 -6.75
N LEU A 15 5.16 -12.35 -6.27
CA LEU A 15 4.82 -12.43 -4.84
C LEU A 15 6.05 -12.32 -3.92
N PRO A 16 7.15 -13.05 -4.16
CA PRO A 16 8.32 -12.86 -3.30
C PRO A 16 8.92 -11.47 -3.42
N ASP A 17 8.89 -10.87 -4.60
CA ASP A 17 9.36 -9.51 -4.76
C ASP A 17 8.47 -8.53 -3.99
N ALA A 18 7.16 -8.76 -4.03
CA ALA A 18 6.23 -7.93 -3.29
C ALA A 18 6.49 -8.00 -1.80
N GLN A 19 6.75 -9.19 -1.29
CA GLN A 19 7.04 -9.36 0.12
C GLN A 19 8.34 -8.67 0.51
N ALA A 20 9.35 -8.72 -0.37
CA ALA A 20 10.61 -8.04 -0.10
C ALA A 20 10.42 -6.52 -0.12
N LEU A 21 9.62 -6.01 -1.04
CA LEU A 21 9.33 -4.58 -1.09
C LEU A 21 8.61 -4.12 0.16
N LEU A 22 7.65 -4.92 0.61
CA LEU A 22 6.90 -4.58 1.80
C LEU A 22 7.78 -4.58 3.04
N LYS A 23 8.65 -5.56 3.14
CA LYS A 23 9.58 -5.61 4.26
C LYS A 23 10.48 -4.40 4.28
N ARG A 24 10.95 -3.98 3.10
CA ARG A 24 11.77 -2.79 3.00
C ARG A 24 10.98 -1.55 3.41
N ALA A 25 9.72 -1.48 3.02
CA ALA A 25 8.87 -0.36 3.44
C ALA A 25 8.72 -0.34 4.95
N GLN A 26 8.55 -1.51 5.57
CA GLN A 26 8.46 -1.59 7.01
C GLN A 26 9.74 -1.14 7.70
N GLU A 27 10.89 -1.46 7.12
CA GLU A 27 12.16 -1.01 7.65
C GLU A 27 12.31 0.50 7.54
N CYS A 28 11.89 1.08 6.41
CA CYS A 28 11.90 2.53 6.27
C CYS A 28 11.02 3.19 7.33
N LEU A 29 9.88 2.57 7.60
CA LEU A 29 8.97 3.09 8.59
C LEU A 29 9.58 3.04 9.99
N GLN A 30 10.25 1.95 10.33
CA GLN A 30 10.93 1.84 11.62
C GLN A 30 12.00 2.90 11.76
N HIS A 31 12.72 3.16 10.67
CA HIS A 31 13.74 4.20 10.67
C HIS A 31 13.13 5.57 10.94
N LEU A 32 11.98 5.84 10.30
CA LEU A 32 11.28 7.10 10.52
C LEU A 32 10.80 7.24 11.96
N ALA A 33 10.43 6.12 12.59
CA ALA A 33 10.00 6.15 13.98
C ALA A 33 11.15 6.53 14.91
N LEU A 34 12.37 6.19 14.52
CA LEU A 34 13.54 6.47 15.34
C LEU A 34 14.10 7.86 15.07
N ILE A 35 14.20 8.23 13.80
CA ILE A 35 14.88 9.48 13.43
C ILE A 35 13.89 10.63 13.31
N GLY A 36 12.72 10.36 12.80
CA GLY A 36 11.69 11.38 12.62
C GLY A 36 11.70 11.96 11.23
N ASN A 37 12.58 12.90 10.99
CA ASN A 37 12.61 13.58 9.69
C ASN A 37 13.77 13.06 8.87
N ASP A 38 13.49 12.07 8.05
CA ASP A 38 14.49 11.47 7.18
C ASP A 38 13.95 11.43 5.76
N PRO A 39 14.36 12.36 4.91
CA PRO A 39 13.84 12.38 3.53
C PRO A 39 14.17 11.12 2.75
N ASP A 40 15.31 10.50 3.03
CA ASP A 40 15.67 9.28 2.33
C ASP A 40 14.74 8.14 2.69
N ALA A 41 14.39 8.03 3.98
CA ALA A 41 13.46 7.00 4.40
C ALA A 41 12.07 7.24 3.83
N CYS A 42 11.64 8.49 3.79
CA CYS A 42 10.35 8.83 3.19
C CYS A 42 10.33 8.46 1.70
N ARG A 43 11.41 8.78 1.00
CA ARG A 43 11.50 8.46 -0.42
C ARG A 43 11.52 6.96 -0.63
N CYS A 44 12.25 6.23 0.20
CA CYS A 44 12.30 4.78 0.11
C CYS A 44 10.93 4.17 0.31
N LEU A 45 10.19 4.66 1.30
CA LEU A 45 8.84 4.18 1.56
C LEU A 45 7.93 4.44 0.38
N ASP A 46 7.98 5.65 -0.18
CA ASP A 46 7.17 5.99 -1.33
C ASP A 46 7.50 5.11 -2.53
N GLU A 47 8.78 4.89 -2.79
CA GLU A 47 9.20 4.07 -3.93
C GLU A 47 8.79 2.62 -3.76
N CYS A 48 8.87 2.10 -2.54
CA CYS A 48 8.44 0.73 -2.29
C CYS A 48 6.96 0.56 -2.57
N LEU A 49 6.15 1.51 -2.10
CA LEU A 49 4.71 1.45 -2.34
C LEU A 49 4.38 1.62 -3.81
N HIS A 50 5.10 2.51 -4.49
CA HIS A 50 4.88 2.72 -5.91
C HIS A 50 5.20 1.46 -6.71
N THR A 51 6.35 0.85 -6.45
CA THR A 51 6.76 -0.36 -7.15
C THR A 51 5.80 -1.50 -6.85
N LEU A 52 5.38 -1.60 -5.59
CA LEU A 52 4.43 -2.62 -5.21
C LEU A 52 3.10 -2.44 -5.94
N ALA A 53 2.61 -1.20 -6.01
CA ALA A 53 1.34 -0.94 -6.69
C ALA A 53 1.44 -1.28 -8.17
N GLN A 54 2.53 -0.91 -8.82
CA GLN A 54 2.70 -1.19 -10.24
C GLN A 54 2.83 -2.68 -10.50
N GLY A 55 3.63 -3.37 -9.71
CA GLY A 55 3.80 -4.81 -9.88
C GLY A 55 2.53 -5.56 -9.59
N ALA A 56 1.78 -5.14 -8.60
CA ALA A 56 0.50 -5.77 -8.27
C ALA A 56 -0.49 -5.58 -9.41
N SER A 57 -0.52 -4.40 -9.99
CA SER A 57 -1.40 -4.14 -11.13
C SER A 57 -1.03 -5.03 -12.31
N ALA A 58 0.25 -5.11 -12.61
CA ALA A 58 0.74 -5.92 -13.72
C ALA A 58 0.48 -7.41 -13.49
N SER A 59 0.40 -7.82 -12.24
CA SER A 59 0.17 -9.23 -11.89
C SER A 59 -1.29 -9.57 -11.67
N GLY A 60 -2.19 -8.61 -11.83
CA GLY A 60 -3.61 -8.86 -11.67
C GLY A 60 -4.14 -8.74 -10.26
N MET A 61 -3.33 -8.26 -9.33
CA MET A 61 -3.76 -8.09 -7.94
C MET A 61 -4.32 -6.69 -7.75
N ARG A 62 -5.56 -6.50 -8.17
CA ARG A 62 -6.16 -5.16 -8.21
C ARG A 62 -6.37 -4.57 -6.84
N GLU A 63 -6.83 -5.37 -5.88
CA GLU A 63 -7.06 -4.87 -4.53
C GLU A 63 -5.77 -4.40 -3.89
N ILE A 64 -4.71 -5.17 -4.05
CA ILE A 64 -3.43 -4.81 -3.47
C ILE A 64 -2.85 -3.59 -4.17
N SER A 65 -3.01 -3.49 -5.48
CA SER A 65 -2.57 -2.33 -6.22
C SER A 65 -3.30 -1.07 -5.76
N CYS A 66 -4.62 -1.14 -5.60
CA CYS A 66 -5.41 0.00 -5.15
C CYS A 66 -5.03 0.40 -3.73
N TYR A 67 -4.87 -0.56 -2.86
CA TYR A 67 -4.53 -0.28 -1.47
C TYR A 67 -3.16 0.40 -1.38
N SER A 68 -2.17 -0.12 -2.10
CA SER A 68 -0.84 0.47 -2.11
C SER A 68 -0.86 1.90 -2.66
N THR A 69 -1.66 2.13 -3.70
CA THR A 69 -1.80 3.46 -4.27
C THR A 69 -2.42 4.43 -3.29
N VAL A 70 -3.46 3.98 -2.57
CA VAL A 70 -4.13 4.82 -1.57
C VAL A 70 -3.14 5.21 -0.48
N LEU A 71 -2.37 4.25 0.02
CA LEU A 71 -1.39 4.52 1.05
C LEU A 71 -0.37 5.55 0.57
N ARG A 72 0.08 5.38 -0.65
CA ARG A 72 1.05 6.31 -1.22
C ARG A 72 0.48 7.70 -1.36
N GLN A 73 -0.76 7.82 -1.81
CA GLN A 73 -1.41 9.11 -1.96
C GLN A 73 -1.57 9.82 -0.63
N LEU A 74 -1.91 9.07 0.41
CA LEU A 74 -2.05 9.67 1.73
C LEU A 74 -0.73 10.17 2.28
N LEU A 75 0.35 9.45 1.98
CA LEU A 75 1.66 9.80 2.53
C LEU A 75 2.36 10.91 1.77
N GLN A 76 1.98 11.15 0.53
CA GLN A 76 2.76 12.02 -0.33
C GLN A 76 2.96 13.43 0.24
N PRO A 77 1.92 14.12 0.71
CA PRO A 77 2.14 15.45 1.26
C PRO A 77 3.07 15.45 2.48
N SER A 78 2.94 14.44 3.34
CA SER A 78 3.77 14.35 4.52
C SER A 78 5.21 14.01 4.18
N CYS A 79 5.40 13.16 3.17
CA CYS A 79 6.75 12.82 2.75
C CYS A 79 7.45 14.01 2.11
N GLU A 80 6.71 14.84 1.40
CA GLU A 80 7.30 16.05 0.82
C GLU A 80 7.76 17.01 1.91
N GLY A 81 7.01 17.10 2.99
CA GLY A 81 7.40 17.93 4.12
C GLY A 81 8.28 17.22 5.13
N CYS A 82 8.56 15.95 4.90
CA CYS A 82 9.35 15.11 5.81
C CYS A 82 8.76 15.11 7.21
N ARG A 83 7.44 15.09 7.28
CA ARG A 83 6.75 15.17 8.56
C ARG A 83 5.68 14.11 8.67
N LEU A 84 5.99 13.04 9.36
CA LEU A 84 5.02 12.01 9.65
C LEU A 84 4.81 11.98 11.16
N PRO A 85 3.63 12.39 11.63
CA PRO A 85 3.35 12.32 13.08
C PRO A 85 3.44 10.90 13.58
N SER A 86 3.71 10.75 14.87
CA SER A 86 3.86 9.41 15.43
C SER A 86 2.57 8.60 15.30
N GLY A 87 1.41 9.25 15.39
CA GLY A 87 0.15 8.55 15.18
C GLY A 87 0.02 8.01 13.77
N ALA A 88 0.53 8.75 12.78
CA ALA A 88 0.51 8.30 11.40
C ALA A 88 1.47 7.13 11.20
N LEU A 89 2.63 7.15 11.85
CA LEU A 89 3.57 6.04 11.76
C LEU A 89 2.96 4.76 12.28
N SER A 90 2.27 4.84 13.43
CA SER A 90 1.58 3.69 13.99
C SER A 90 0.49 3.18 13.06
N ALA A 91 -0.33 4.08 12.56
CA ALA A 91 -1.42 3.69 11.67
C ALA A 91 -0.88 3.06 10.38
N LEU A 92 0.20 3.63 9.85
CA LEU A 92 0.80 3.09 8.64
C LEU A 92 1.40 1.71 8.89
N ALA A 93 2.00 1.50 10.07
CA ALA A 93 2.53 0.19 10.40
C ALA A 93 1.43 -0.87 10.35
N GLU A 94 0.26 -0.54 10.87
CA GLU A 94 -0.87 -1.46 10.82
C GLU A 94 -1.35 -1.68 9.38
N CYS A 95 -1.33 -0.62 8.58
CA CYS A 95 -1.70 -0.77 7.17
C CYS A 95 -0.73 -1.69 6.44
N LEU A 96 0.56 -1.58 6.71
CA LEU A 96 1.54 -2.44 6.08
C LEU A 96 1.43 -3.89 6.56
N ASP A 97 1.07 -4.08 7.83
CA ASP A 97 0.84 -5.43 8.34
C ASP A 97 -0.34 -6.08 7.64
N LEU A 98 -1.41 -5.33 7.41
CA LEU A 98 -2.54 -5.87 6.69
C LEU A 98 -2.16 -6.18 5.24
N LEU A 99 -1.35 -5.34 4.63
CA LEU A 99 -0.90 -5.59 3.26
C LEU A 99 -0.07 -6.87 3.19
N ASP A 100 0.77 -7.11 4.18
CA ASP A 100 1.55 -8.34 4.27
C ASP A 100 0.62 -9.56 4.33
N TRP A 101 -0.42 -9.46 5.13
CA TRP A 101 -1.43 -10.50 5.23
C TRP A 101 -2.12 -10.73 3.90
N GLN A 102 -2.47 -9.65 3.21
CA GLN A 102 -3.12 -9.76 1.92
C GLN A 102 -2.24 -10.48 0.91
N LEU A 103 -0.95 -10.19 0.93
CA LEU A 103 -0.03 -10.87 0.03
C LEU A 103 0.05 -12.37 0.31
N GLU A 104 -0.10 -12.76 1.56
CA GLU A 104 -0.08 -14.18 1.91
C GLU A 104 -1.39 -14.88 1.55
N LEU A 105 -2.49 -14.15 1.57
CA LEU A 105 -3.81 -14.75 1.36
C LEU A 105 -4.31 -14.66 -0.08
N VAL A 106 -3.64 -13.88 -0.91
CA VAL A 106 -4.06 -13.75 -2.28
C VAL A 106 -3.94 -15.09 -3.00
N ASP A 107 -4.91 -15.38 -3.85
CA ASP A 107 -4.89 -16.62 -4.63
C ASP A 107 -3.77 -16.53 -5.67
N PRO A 108 -2.74 -17.39 -5.61
CA PRO A 108 -1.63 -17.28 -6.55
C PRO A 108 -1.98 -17.65 -7.98
N HIS A 109 -3.18 -18.18 -8.20
CA HIS A 109 -3.62 -18.52 -9.56
C HIS A 109 -4.44 -17.41 -10.20
N THR A 110 -5.21 -16.68 -9.42
CA THR A 110 -6.11 -15.66 -9.96
C THR A 110 -5.73 -14.25 -9.56
N GLY A 111 -4.91 -14.09 -8.52
CA GLY A 111 -4.60 -12.76 -7.99
C GLY A 111 -5.72 -12.15 -7.18
N GLN A 112 -6.76 -12.91 -6.93
CA GLN A 112 -7.91 -12.39 -6.20
C GLN A 112 -7.73 -12.54 -4.70
N LEU A 113 -8.28 -11.59 -3.99
CA LEU A 113 -8.20 -11.55 -2.54
C LEU A 113 -9.62 -11.66 -2.00
N HIS A 114 -9.87 -12.72 -1.23
CA HIS A 114 -11.20 -13.00 -0.72
C HIS A 114 -11.36 -12.50 0.71
N LEU A 115 -10.96 -11.27 0.95
CA LEU A 115 -11.08 -10.66 2.25
C LEU A 115 -12.11 -9.55 2.19
N ASP A 116 -12.80 -9.39 3.32
CA ASP A 116 -13.67 -8.27 3.53
C ASP A 116 -12.84 -6.99 3.58
N GLY A 117 -13.26 -5.96 2.89
CA GLY A 117 -12.54 -4.70 2.87
C GLY A 117 -12.73 -3.83 4.09
N THR A 118 -13.48 -4.28 5.08
CA THR A 118 -13.81 -3.47 6.24
C THR A 118 -12.57 -3.07 7.03
N GLU A 119 -11.71 -4.02 7.31
CA GLU A 119 -10.50 -3.74 8.09
C GLU A 119 -9.59 -2.79 7.33
N GLN A 120 -9.46 -2.99 6.02
CA GLN A 120 -8.66 -2.11 5.21
C GLN A 120 -9.19 -0.67 5.27
N GLN A 121 -10.50 -0.51 5.17
CA GLN A 121 -11.10 0.82 5.23
C GLN A 121 -10.89 1.47 6.59
N LEU A 122 -11.00 0.70 7.66
CA LEU A 122 -10.76 1.23 9.00
C LEU A 122 -9.32 1.70 9.16
N LEU A 123 -8.37 0.92 8.68
CA LEU A 123 -6.96 1.28 8.81
C LEU A 123 -6.61 2.47 7.93
N VAL A 124 -7.14 2.52 6.73
CA VAL A 124 -6.93 3.67 5.85
C VAL A 124 -7.53 4.93 6.47
N GLY A 125 -8.72 4.80 7.05
CA GLY A 125 -9.36 5.91 7.73
C GLY A 125 -8.55 6.41 8.91
N ALA A 126 -7.98 5.49 9.69
CA ALA A 126 -7.15 5.87 10.81
C ALA A 126 -5.90 6.60 10.35
N LEU A 127 -5.29 6.13 9.27
CA LEU A 127 -4.11 6.78 8.72
C LEU A 127 -4.46 8.17 8.20
N ALA A 128 -5.55 8.28 7.44
CA ALA A 128 -5.97 9.57 6.91
C ALA A 128 -6.24 10.57 8.03
N SER A 129 -6.88 10.09 9.09
CA SER A 129 -7.17 10.94 10.24
C SER A 129 -5.88 11.39 10.93
N ALA A 130 -4.92 10.49 11.09
CA ALA A 130 -3.65 10.84 11.70
C ALA A 130 -2.86 11.82 10.86
N LEU A 131 -3.06 11.81 9.55
CA LEU A 131 -2.40 12.73 8.64
C LEU A 131 -3.23 14.00 8.39
N ASP A 132 -4.41 14.08 8.97
CA ASP A 132 -5.32 15.21 8.80
C ASP A 132 -5.70 15.38 7.33
N GLN A 133 -6.04 14.27 6.69
CA GLN A 133 -6.42 14.26 5.29
C GLN A 133 -7.76 13.58 5.11
N PRO A 134 -8.47 13.91 4.01
CA PRO A 134 -9.73 13.22 3.74
C PRO A 134 -9.48 11.76 3.41
N CYS A 135 -10.41 10.91 3.82
CA CYS A 135 -10.30 9.49 3.58
C CYS A 135 -10.64 9.19 2.12
N PRO A 136 -9.70 8.68 1.32
CA PRO A 136 -10.00 8.35 -0.07
C PRO A 136 -10.83 7.08 -0.14
N SER A 137 -11.84 7.10 -0.98
CA SER A 137 -12.61 5.91 -1.24
C SER A 137 -13.32 6.06 -2.56
N PRO A 138 -13.66 4.95 -3.22
CA PRO A 138 -14.42 5.05 -4.47
C PRO A 138 -15.77 5.71 -4.28
N ALA A 139 -16.40 5.49 -3.15
CA ALA A 139 -17.68 6.13 -2.87
C ALA A 139 -17.54 7.62 -2.77
N SER A 140 -16.44 8.08 -2.20
CA SER A 140 -16.18 9.51 -2.12
C SER A 140 -16.04 10.12 -3.49
N ALA A 141 -15.36 9.46 -4.38
CA ALA A 141 -15.19 9.97 -5.73
C ALA A 141 -16.53 10.10 -6.42
N THR A 142 -17.37 9.10 -6.27
CA THR A 142 -18.70 9.13 -6.86
C THR A 142 -19.54 10.24 -6.29
N ARG A 143 -19.46 10.40 -5.01
CA ARG A 143 -20.25 11.40 -4.35
C ARG A 143 -19.79 12.80 -4.68
N SER A 144 -18.50 12.97 -4.89
CA SER A 144 -17.99 14.26 -5.32
C SER A 144 -18.61 14.72 -6.59
N LEU A 145 -18.90 13.81 -7.47
CA LEU A 145 -19.49 14.18 -8.73
C LEU A 145 -20.91 14.68 -8.59
N SER A 146 -21.61 14.20 -7.60
CA SER A 146 -22.98 14.62 -7.42
C SER A 146 -23.08 15.99 -6.77
N GLU A 147 -22.00 16.48 -6.28
CA GLU A 147 -22.02 17.84 -5.78
C GLU A 147 -22.04 18.82 -6.91
#